data_72a20626cef8193a471b1c83c4f39588
#
_entry.id   72a20626cef8193a471b1c83c4f39588
#
_cell.length_a   1.000
_cell.length_b   1.000
_cell.length_c   1.000
_cell.angle_alpha   90.00
_cell.angle_beta   90.00
_cell.angle_gamma   90.00
#
_symmetry.space_group_name_H-M   'P 1'
#
loop_
_entity.id
_entity.type
_entity.pdbx_description
1 polymer ?
#
loop_
_entity_poly.entity_id
_entity_poly.type
_entity_poly.pdbx_seq_one_letter_code
_entity_poly.pdbx_strand_id
1 'polypeptide(L)'
;ASDVYKRQMPVPTTVQMWEPKTDILQKFTAAGWSGGAGSKKLQKTIPLNRVKAELGYSAADYFSLVYELITNRPEVNMEDLTGTELEEAETTLFKQAIAESIRSTMWVGDTSAESGANTFDGFLKTIATYSNNNKVYTYNYETDAMNTPANSVTMFDDLWKNADERLKDLKAEGQLAFFVSSDVYSAYEKHLDSMSTDGAYTDYINGRQNLLYHGIPVVDLRISSYLAKLSSSSPVPKSFCILTDRRNLVLAVNTADFPGNEIRMWYNPDEMENRQRAVFMAGCDVLDEGLVAFASRI
;
A
#
# COMPACT_ATOMS: atom_id res chain seq x y z
N ALA A 1 -0.88 6.03 -3.17
CA ALA A 1 0.57 5.80 -2.99
C ALA A 1 1.20 6.81 -2.03
N SER A 2 0.59 7.98 -1.82
CA SER A 2 1.08 8.99 -0.85
C SER A 2 0.93 8.60 0.61
N ASP A 3 0.11 7.58 0.90
CA ASP A 3 -0.22 7.15 2.26
C ASP A 3 0.67 6.03 2.81
N VAL A 4 1.66 5.61 2.02
CA VAL A 4 2.62 4.58 2.40
C VAL A 4 4.03 5.16 2.40
N TYR A 5 4.80 4.84 3.44
CA TYR A 5 6.18 5.32 3.56
C TYR A 5 7.11 4.56 2.60
N LYS A 6 7.58 5.23 1.54
CA LYS A 6 8.55 4.68 0.60
C LYS A 6 9.97 4.81 1.18
N ARG A 7 10.70 3.71 1.27
CA ARG A 7 12.07 3.68 1.77
C ARG A 7 13.01 3.02 0.77
N GLN A 8 14.12 3.70 0.45
CA GLN A 8 15.18 3.14 -0.36
C GLN A 8 15.99 2.13 0.45
N MET A 9 16.05 0.90 -0.03
CA MET A 9 16.82 -0.19 0.57
C MET A 9 17.54 -0.98 -0.53
N PRO A 10 18.85 -0.82 -0.69
CA PRO A 10 19.61 -1.50 -1.75
C PRO A 10 19.69 -3.02 -1.56
N VAL A 11 19.58 -3.46 -0.32
CA VAL A 11 19.54 -4.87 0.09
C VAL A 11 18.51 -5.05 1.21
N PRO A 12 18.06 -6.27 1.51
CA PRO A 12 17.23 -6.50 2.68
C PRO A 12 17.90 -5.93 3.93
N THR A 13 17.31 -4.88 4.47
CA THR A 13 17.92 -4.13 5.57
C THR A 13 17.09 -4.30 6.83
N THR A 14 17.75 -4.58 7.94
CA THR A 14 17.11 -4.64 9.24
C THR A 14 16.86 -3.22 9.74
N VAL A 15 15.61 -2.86 9.86
CA VAL A 15 15.20 -1.60 10.51
C VAL A 15 15.33 -1.80 12.01
N GLN A 16 16.07 -0.90 12.66
CA GLN A 16 16.28 -0.93 14.09
C GLN A 16 15.60 0.27 14.73
N MET A 17 14.88 0.02 15.80
CA MET A 17 14.29 1.04 16.65
C MET A 17 14.69 0.76 18.09
N TRP A 18 15.13 1.80 18.81
CA TRP A 18 15.39 1.75 20.23
C TRP A 18 14.14 2.23 20.94
N GLU A 19 13.52 1.35 21.72
CA GLU A 19 12.43 1.74 22.60
C GLU A 19 13.04 2.29 23.88
N PRO A 20 12.89 3.61 24.16
CA PRO A 20 13.36 4.17 25.41
C PRO A 20 12.57 3.54 26.55
N LYS A 21 13.26 3.14 27.60
CA LYS A 21 12.58 2.70 28.80
C LYS A 21 11.90 3.90 29.46
N THR A 22 10.60 3.88 29.57
CA THR A 22 9.80 4.98 30.14
C THR A 22 9.81 4.99 31.66
N ASP A 23 10.03 3.82 32.29
CA ASP A 23 9.98 3.64 33.75
C ASP A 23 11.39 3.55 34.36
N ILE A 24 12.15 4.64 34.23
CA ILE A 24 13.52 4.74 34.76
C ILE A 24 13.58 5.44 36.11
N LEU A 25 12.52 6.16 36.49
CA LEU A 25 12.48 6.87 37.75
C LEU A 25 12.24 5.88 38.91
N GLN A 26 13.09 5.94 39.91
CA GLN A 26 12.98 5.11 41.11
C GLN A 26 12.91 6.01 42.35
N LYS A 27 12.21 5.54 43.38
CA LYS A 27 12.22 6.23 44.66
C LYS A 27 13.64 6.26 45.22
N PHE A 28 14.11 7.42 45.62
CA PHE A 28 15.44 7.56 46.17
C PHE A 28 15.62 6.65 47.42
N THR A 29 16.65 5.85 47.38
CA THR A 29 17.13 5.05 48.54
C THR A 29 18.61 5.31 48.71
N ALA A 30 19.08 5.34 49.96
CA ALA A 30 20.51 5.57 50.26
C ALA A 30 21.41 4.40 49.92
N ALA A 31 20.84 3.28 49.47
CA ALA A 31 21.56 2.03 49.09
C ALA A 31 21.97 2.10 47.61
N GLY A 32 23.07 2.74 47.29
CA GLY A 32 23.81 2.66 46.03
C GLY A 32 23.04 2.37 44.72
N TRP A 33 23.73 1.89 43.71
CA TRP A 33 23.15 1.52 42.40
C TRP A 33 22.26 0.27 42.49
N SER A 34 20.94 0.41 42.23
CA SER A 34 19.99 -0.71 42.32
C SER A 34 19.74 -1.43 40.98
N GLY A 35 20.46 -1.07 39.92
CA GLY A 35 20.33 -1.66 38.59
C GLY A 35 19.09 -1.16 37.84
N GLY A 36 19.27 -0.67 36.62
CA GLY A 36 18.18 -0.37 35.69
C GLY A 36 18.16 -1.40 34.57
N ALA A 37 16.99 -1.82 34.08
CA ALA A 37 16.92 -2.59 32.85
C ALA A 37 17.25 -1.67 31.65
N GLY A 38 18.07 -2.16 30.72
CA GLY A 38 18.42 -1.41 29.51
C GLY A 38 17.24 -1.20 28.55
N SER A 39 17.42 -0.29 27.62
CA SER A 39 16.46 -0.09 26.51
C SER A 39 16.32 -1.35 25.68
N LYS A 40 15.10 -1.64 25.22
CA LYS A 40 14.87 -2.73 24.27
C LYS A 40 15.23 -2.29 22.86
N LYS A 41 15.97 -3.14 22.16
CA LYS A 41 16.23 -2.99 20.74
C LYS A 41 15.19 -3.80 19.97
N LEU A 42 14.33 -3.10 19.23
CA LEU A 42 13.43 -3.72 18.29
C LEU A 42 14.11 -3.72 16.92
N GLN A 43 14.06 -4.84 16.24
CA GLN A 43 14.61 -4.94 14.88
C GLN A 43 13.69 -5.77 14.01
N LYS A 44 13.48 -5.31 12.78
CA LYS A 44 12.68 -5.98 11.76
C LYS A 44 13.41 -5.93 10.44
N THR A 45 13.49 -7.06 9.77
CA THR A 45 14.07 -7.14 8.42
C THR A 45 12.92 -7.15 7.41
N ILE A 46 12.91 -6.18 6.50
CA ILE A 46 11.93 -6.11 5.43
C ILE A 46 12.44 -6.97 4.27
N PRO A 47 11.65 -7.98 3.83
CA PRO A 47 12.03 -8.81 2.69
C PRO A 47 11.98 -7.99 1.40
N LEU A 48 12.96 -8.20 0.52
CA LEU A 48 12.99 -7.63 -0.82
C LEU A 48 13.02 -8.76 -1.84
N ASN A 49 12.09 -8.74 -2.78
CA ASN A 49 12.00 -9.68 -3.87
C ASN A 49 12.46 -9.02 -5.18
N ARG A 50 13.16 -9.79 -6.02
CA ARG A 50 13.55 -9.32 -7.33
C ARG A 50 12.34 -9.37 -8.27
N VAL A 51 11.97 -8.22 -8.83
CA VAL A 51 10.82 -8.04 -9.70
C VAL A 51 11.30 -7.71 -11.10
N LYS A 52 10.63 -8.28 -12.09
CA LYS A 52 10.89 -8.05 -13.51
C LYS A 52 9.58 -7.58 -14.15
N ALA A 53 9.65 -6.47 -14.89
CA ALA A 53 8.58 -6.01 -15.77
C ALA A 53 9.07 -6.09 -17.22
N GLU A 54 8.29 -6.67 -18.11
CA GLU A 54 8.62 -6.83 -19.53
C GLU A 54 7.40 -6.46 -20.36
N LEU A 55 7.64 -5.73 -21.44
CA LEU A 55 6.66 -5.39 -22.46
C LEU A 55 7.30 -5.56 -23.83
N GLY A 56 6.61 -6.19 -24.75
CA GLY A 56 6.96 -6.30 -26.15
C GLY A 56 5.81 -5.78 -27.00
N TYR A 57 6.09 -5.01 -28.02
CA TYR A 57 5.11 -4.50 -28.97
C TYR A 57 5.71 -4.39 -30.37
N SER A 58 4.89 -4.64 -31.38
CA SER A 58 5.26 -4.44 -32.77
C SER A 58 4.97 -3.00 -33.20
N ALA A 59 5.84 -2.43 -34.04
CA ALA A 59 5.57 -1.11 -34.65
C ALA A 59 4.27 -1.14 -35.50
N ALA A 60 3.89 -2.30 -36.01
CA ALA A 60 2.65 -2.48 -36.76
C ALA A 60 1.38 -2.24 -35.93
N ASP A 61 1.43 -2.48 -34.62
CA ASP A 61 0.30 -2.23 -33.70
C ASP A 61 0.02 -0.72 -33.54
N TYR A 62 0.99 0.11 -33.80
CA TYR A 62 0.93 1.58 -33.70
C TYR A 62 0.96 2.26 -35.09
N PHE A 63 0.58 1.55 -36.13
CA PHE A 63 0.75 1.96 -37.51
C PHE A 63 0.22 3.38 -37.81
N SER A 64 -0.89 3.78 -37.25
CA SER A 64 -1.46 5.12 -37.47
C SER A 64 -0.61 6.23 -36.83
N LEU A 65 -0.11 6.01 -35.61
CA LEU A 65 0.76 6.97 -34.90
C LEU A 65 2.15 7.04 -35.52
N VAL A 66 2.70 5.88 -35.88
CA VAL A 66 4.00 5.77 -36.56
C VAL A 66 3.94 6.41 -37.95
N TYR A 67 2.81 6.27 -38.67
CA TYR A 67 2.62 6.87 -39.99
C TYR A 67 2.62 8.41 -39.94
N GLU A 68 2.01 9.01 -38.95
CA GLU A 68 2.06 10.47 -38.75
C GLU A 68 3.48 10.97 -38.44
N LEU A 69 4.23 10.25 -37.61
CA LEU A 69 5.62 10.58 -37.27
C LEU A 69 6.56 10.44 -38.48
N ILE A 70 6.38 9.40 -39.31
CA ILE A 70 7.21 9.12 -40.48
C ILE A 70 6.97 10.11 -41.61
N THR A 71 5.72 10.57 -41.78
CA THR A 71 5.38 11.56 -42.81
C THR A 71 6.10 12.88 -42.55
N ASN A 72 6.45 13.18 -41.32
CA ASN A 72 7.18 14.37 -40.93
C ASN A 72 8.70 14.18 -40.86
N ARG A 73 9.23 12.93 -40.84
CA ARG A 73 10.65 12.62 -40.73
C ARG A 73 11.02 11.37 -41.55
N PRO A 74 11.42 11.51 -42.81
CA PRO A 74 11.70 10.37 -43.71
C PRO A 74 12.90 9.50 -43.33
N GLU A 75 13.68 9.87 -42.32
CA GLU A 75 14.89 9.13 -41.86
C GLU A 75 14.57 8.11 -40.75
N VAL A 76 13.33 8.01 -40.28
CA VAL A 76 12.95 7.07 -39.20
C VAL A 76 12.74 5.66 -39.76
N ASN A 77 13.43 4.68 -39.19
CA ASN A 77 13.16 3.28 -39.52
C ASN A 77 11.79 2.89 -38.98
N MET A 78 10.93 2.32 -39.84
CA MET A 78 9.55 1.97 -39.51
C MET A 78 9.41 0.88 -38.43
N GLU A 79 10.45 0.09 -38.24
CA GLU A 79 10.43 -1.06 -37.32
C GLU A 79 11.11 -0.75 -35.99
N ASP A 80 12.19 0.04 -36.01
CA ASP A 80 12.94 0.41 -34.82
C ASP A 80 12.53 1.80 -34.33
N LEU A 81 11.81 1.82 -33.22
CA LEU A 81 11.32 3.04 -32.59
C LEU A 81 12.31 3.65 -31.58
N THR A 82 13.50 3.07 -31.46
CA THR A 82 14.53 3.52 -30.52
C THR A 82 15.02 4.93 -30.91
N GLY A 83 15.06 5.85 -29.95
CA GLY A 83 15.48 7.24 -30.16
C GLY A 83 14.41 8.16 -30.75
N THR A 84 13.17 7.71 -30.89
CA THR A 84 12.05 8.50 -31.41
C THR A 84 11.19 9.11 -30.27
N GLU A 85 10.33 10.08 -30.61
CA GLU A 85 9.34 10.63 -29.67
C GLU A 85 8.36 9.56 -29.18
N LEU A 86 8.13 8.51 -29.96
CA LEU A 86 7.29 7.38 -29.59
C LEU A 86 7.95 6.51 -28.49
N GLU A 87 9.27 6.35 -28.49
CA GLU A 87 9.99 5.71 -27.39
C GLU A 87 9.76 6.41 -26.07
N GLU A 88 9.79 7.75 -26.04
CA GLU A 88 9.55 8.53 -24.83
C GLU A 88 8.11 8.36 -24.33
N ALA A 89 7.13 8.38 -25.23
CA ALA A 89 5.74 8.15 -24.91
C ALA A 89 5.50 6.74 -24.36
N GLU A 90 6.02 5.70 -25.02
CA GLU A 90 5.93 4.31 -24.59
C GLU A 90 6.64 4.06 -23.27
N THR A 91 7.80 4.65 -23.07
CA THR A 91 8.51 4.58 -21.79
C THR A 91 7.70 5.19 -20.66
N THR A 92 6.99 6.28 -20.93
CA THR A 92 6.11 6.92 -19.95
C THR A 92 4.92 6.01 -19.61
N LEU A 93 4.27 5.39 -20.60
CA LEU A 93 3.20 4.43 -20.40
C LEU A 93 3.70 3.18 -19.62
N PHE A 94 4.88 2.70 -19.93
CA PHE A 94 5.48 1.58 -19.23
C PHE A 94 5.78 1.91 -17.75
N LYS A 95 6.28 3.12 -17.46
CA LYS A 95 6.46 3.61 -16.09
C LYS A 95 5.13 3.66 -15.32
N GLN A 96 4.06 4.13 -15.97
CA GLN A 96 2.72 4.15 -15.37
C GLN A 96 2.20 2.73 -15.10
N ALA A 97 2.39 1.81 -16.04
CA ALA A 97 2.01 0.40 -15.89
C ALA A 97 2.77 -0.28 -14.73
N ILE A 98 4.06 0.00 -14.58
CA ILE A 98 4.87 -0.48 -13.45
C ILE A 98 4.34 0.11 -12.14
N ALA A 99 4.07 1.40 -12.08
CA ALA A 99 3.56 2.06 -10.87
C ALA A 99 2.20 1.49 -10.45
N GLU A 100 1.31 1.23 -11.40
CA GLU A 100 0.00 0.62 -11.15
C GLU A 100 0.14 -0.84 -10.69
N SER A 101 1.04 -1.61 -11.29
CA SER A 101 1.33 -2.99 -10.90
C SER A 101 1.92 -3.07 -9.49
N ILE A 102 2.83 -2.16 -9.14
CA ILE A 102 3.38 -2.07 -7.78
C ILE A 102 2.28 -1.67 -6.78
N ARG A 103 1.42 -0.71 -7.14
CA ARG A 103 0.29 -0.33 -6.29
C ARG A 103 -0.65 -1.51 -6.04
N SER A 104 -0.96 -2.28 -7.07
CA SER A 104 -1.76 -3.49 -6.92
C SER A 104 -1.07 -4.52 -6.02
N THR A 105 0.18 -4.87 -6.31
CA THR A 105 0.92 -5.89 -5.56
C THR A 105 1.17 -5.47 -4.10
N MET A 106 1.45 -4.19 -3.85
CA MET A 106 1.66 -3.65 -2.51
C MET A 106 0.45 -3.89 -1.58
N TRP A 107 -0.77 -3.83 -2.12
CA TRP A 107 -1.97 -4.05 -1.32
C TRP A 107 -2.46 -5.50 -1.34
N VAL A 108 -2.55 -6.11 -2.53
CA VAL A 108 -3.19 -7.42 -2.72
C VAL A 108 -2.22 -8.54 -3.11
N GLY A 109 -0.91 -8.28 -3.06
CA GLY A 109 0.11 -9.25 -3.44
C GLY A 109 0.04 -10.54 -2.65
N ASP A 110 0.18 -11.66 -3.36
CA ASP A 110 0.20 -13.00 -2.79
C ASP A 110 1.19 -13.89 -3.54
N THR A 111 2.35 -14.15 -2.94
CA THR A 111 3.39 -15.00 -3.53
C THR A 111 2.99 -16.47 -3.67
N SER A 112 1.92 -16.90 -3.01
CA SER A 112 1.37 -18.24 -3.15
C SER A 112 0.40 -18.37 -4.34
N ALA A 113 0.01 -17.27 -4.98
CA ALA A 113 -0.85 -17.29 -6.17
C ALA A 113 -0.05 -17.70 -7.42
N GLU A 114 -0.67 -18.48 -8.30
CA GLU A 114 -0.02 -18.93 -9.55
C GLU A 114 0.16 -17.80 -10.57
N SER A 115 -0.68 -16.78 -10.52
CA SER A 115 -0.67 -15.68 -11.48
C SER A 115 -1.18 -14.37 -10.87
N GLY A 116 -0.94 -13.26 -11.54
CA GLY A 116 -1.40 -11.94 -11.14
C GLY A 116 -0.37 -11.22 -10.25
N ALA A 117 -0.80 -10.62 -9.15
CA ALA A 117 0.06 -9.88 -8.22
C ALA A 117 0.82 -10.83 -7.28
N ASN A 118 1.74 -11.66 -7.82
CA ASN A 118 2.44 -12.72 -7.09
C ASN A 118 3.95 -12.47 -6.86
N THR A 119 4.43 -11.26 -7.08
CA THR A 119 5.87 -10.94 -7.01
C THR A 119 6.38 -10.79 -5.58
N PHE A 120 5.58 -10.23 -4.69
CA PHE A 120 5.85 -10.14 -3.25
C PHE A 120 4.53 -10.07 -2.48
N ASP A 121 4.56 -10.40 -1.18
CA ASP A 121 3.36 -10.35 -0.34
C ASP A 121 2.96 -8.91 -0.05
N GLY A 122 1.67 -8.61 -0.23
CA GLY A 122 1.09 -7.30 0.02
C GLY A 122 0.71 -7.08 1.49
N PHE A 123 0.41 -5.82 1.84
CA PHE A 123 0.02 -5.45 3.20
C PHE A 123 -1.18 -6.24 3.71
N LEU A 124 -2.22 -6.44 2.90
CA LEU A 124 -3.42 -7.15 3.34
C LEU A 124 -3.13 -8.60 3.71
N LYS A 125 -2.33 -9.32 2.91
CA LYS A 125 -1.90 -10.69 3.23
C LYS A 125 -1.02 -10.73 4.47
N THR A 126 -0.07 -9.81 4.57
CA THR A 126 0.88 -9.73 5.69
C THR A 126 0.14 -9.44 7.00
N ILE A 127 -0.77 -8.46 7.02
CA ILE A 127 -1.57 -8.12 8.20
C ILE A 127 -2.54 -9.26 8.56
N ALA A 128 -3.17 -9.90 7.57
CA ALA A 128 -4.02 -11.07 7.82
C ALA A 128 -3.22 -12.23 8.44
N THR A 129 -1.97 -12.45 8.01
CA THR A 129 -1.08 -13.45 8.61
C THR A 129 -0.72 -13.08 10.05
N TYR A 130 -0.46 -11.81 10.33
CA TYR A 130 -0.19 -11.35 11.70
C TYR A 130 -1.44 -11.45 12.59
N SER A 131 -2.61 -11.18 12.05
CA SER A 131 -3.90 -11.39 12.71
C SER A 131 -4.10 -12.84 13.12
N ASN A 132 -3.90 -13.78 12.20
CA ASN A 132 -4.00 -15.21 12.48
C ASN A 132 -3.00 -15.70 13.53
N ASN A 133 -1.87 -15.02 13.68
CA ASN A 133 -0.86 -15.31 14.69
C ASN A 133 -1.04 -14.52 16.00
N ASN A 134 -2.16 -13.81 16.18
CA ASN A 134 -2.48 -12.97 17.34
C ASN A 134 -1.43 -11.87 17.62
N LYS A 135 -0.77 -11.36 16.59
CA LYS A 135 0.21 -10.27 16.71
C LYS A 135 -0.41 -8.88 16.54
N VAL A 136 -1.59 -8.83 15.96
CA VAL A 136 -2.36 -7.63 15.64
C VAL A 136 -3.71 -7.75 16.29
N TYR A 137 -4.22 -6.66 16.89
CA TYR A 137 -5.61 -6.67 17.35
C TYR A 137 -6.53 -6.88 16.16
N THR A 138 -7.43 -7.84 16.28
CA THR A 138 -8.34 -8.20 15.19
C THR A 138 -9.78 -8.15 15.68
N TYR A 139 -10.60 -7.38 14.99
CA TYR A 139 -12.04 -7.40 15.14
C TYR A 139 -12.64 -8.47 14.22
N ASN A 140 -13.17 -9.53 14.82
CA ASN A 140 -13.76 -10.64 14.07
C ASN A 140 -15.23 -10.36 13.76
N TYR A 141 -15.54 -10.37 12.48
CA TYR A 141 -16.87 -10.26 11.94
C TYR A 141 -17.43 -11.64 11.59
N GLU A 142 -17.97 -12.34 12.55
CA GLU A 142 -18.53 -13.67 12.29
C GLU A 142 -19.93 -13.65 11.66
N THR A 143 -20.76 -12.66 11.98
CA THR A 143 -22.17 -12.68 11.60
C THR A 143 -22.65 -11.48 10.79
N ASP A 144 -22.06 -10.31 10.99
CA ASP A 144 -22.59 -9.07 10.42
C ASP A 144 -21.68 -8.46 9.36
N ALA A 145 -22.22 -7.99 8.25
CA ALA A 145 -21.44 -7.39 7.20
C ALA A 145 -20.91 -5.99 7.61
N MET A 146 -19.58 -5.80 7.59
CA MET A 146 -18.93 -4.50 7.83
C MET A 146 -19.42 -3.39 6.90
N ASN A 147 -19.97 -3.76 5.77
CA ASN A 147 -20.48 -2.88 4.73
C ASN A 147 -21.95 -2.43 4.97
N THR A 148 -22.47 -2.57 6.18
CA THR A 148 -23.73 -1.94 6.59
C THR A 148 -23.47 -0.65 7.36
N PRO A 149 -24.33 0.37 7.24
CA PRO A 149 -24.11 1.66 7.88
C PRO A 149 -23.88 1.59 9.40
N ALA A 150 -24.69 0.82 10.14
CA ALA A 150 -24.57 0.69 11.59
C ALA A 150 -23.31 -0.09 12.00
N ASN A 151 -23.00 -1.18 11.31
CA ASN A 151 -21.86 -2.04 11.65
C ASN A 151 -20.52 -1.39 11.32
N SER A 152 -20.45 -0.52 10.32
CA SER A 152 -19.23 0.24 10.02
C SER A 152 -18.80 1.11 11.19
N VAL A 153 -19.76 1.79 11.85
CA VAL A 153 -19.47 2.63 13.01
C VAL A 153 -19.06 1.78 14.23
N THR A 154 -19.78 0.68 14.46
CA THR A 154 -19.44 -0.26 15.56
C THR A 154 -18.03 -0.80 15.39
N MET A 155 -17.64 -1.13 14.16
CA MET A 155 -16.27 -1.58 13.83
C MET A 155 -15.22 -0.49 14.12
N PHE A 156 -15.45 0.76 13.69
CA PHE A 156 -14.52 1.85 13.99
C PHE A 156 -14.37 2.11 15.48
N ASP A 157 -15.50 2.06 16.24
CA ASP A 157 -15.46 2.23 17.69
C ASP A 157 -14.67 1.11 18.36
N ASP A 158 -14.89 -0.14 17.97
CA ASP A 158 -14.19 -1.29 18.50
C ASP A 158 -12.68 -1.24 18.19
N LEU A 159 -12.30 -0.96 16.94
CA LEU A 159 -10.90 -0.83 16.56
C LEU A 159 -10.20 0.29 17.34
N TRP A 160 -10.86 1.44 17.53
CA TRP A 160 -10.30 2.55 18.30
C TRP A 160 -10.19 2.21 19.78
N LYS A 161 -11.23 1.61 20.36
CA LYS A 161 -11.28 1.28 21.78
C LYS A 161 -10.19 0.28 22.17
N ASN A 162 -9.98 -0.75 21.35
CA ASN A 162 -9.06 -1.85 21.63
C ASN A 162 -7.67 -1.67 20.96
N ALA A 163 -7.43 -0.54 20.30
CA ALA A 163 -6.09 -0.21 19.78
C ALA A 163 -5.07 -0.09 20.92
N ASP A 164 -3.81 -0.39 20.61
CA ASP A 164 -2.68 -0.19 21.54
C ASP A 164 -2.63 1.28 22.01
N GLU A 165 -2.34 1.48 23.31
CA GLU A 165 -2.25 2.85 23.88
C GLU A 165 -1.21 3.71 23.16
N ARG A 166 -0.09 3.12 22.73
CA ARG A 166 0.92 3.80 21.92
C ARG A 166 0.35 4.34 20.60
N LEU A 167 -0.59 3.61 19.99
CA LEU A 167 -1.28 4.06 18.77
C LEU A 167 -2.21 5.24 19.08
N LYS A 168 -2.89 5.22 20.23
CA LYS A 168 -3.75 6.33 20.68
C LYS A 168 -2.95 7.60 20.94
N ASP A 169 -1.76 7.47 21.52
CA ASP A 169 -0.86 8.62 21.77
C ASP A 169 -0.41 9.28 20.45
N LEU A 170 -0.19 8.50 19.39
CA LEU A 170 0.16 9.01 18.06
C LEU A 170 -0.95 9.80 17.37
N LYS A 171 -2.19 9.79 17.89
CA LYS A 171 -3.29 10.58 17.33
C LYS A 171 -2.95 12.08 17.27
N ALA A 172 -2.27 12.58 18.27
CA ALA A 172 -1.86 13.98 18.34
C ALA A 172 -0.91 14.41 17.21
N GLU A 173 -0.16 13.46 16.63
CA GLU A 173 0.75 13.71 15.52
C GLU A 173 0.02 13.81 14.16
N GLY A 174 -1.26 13.44 14.07
CA GLY A 174 -2.07 13.55 12.86
C GLY A 174 -1.69 12.58 11.74
N GLN A 175 -0.90 11.53 12.02
CA GLN A 175 -0.45 10.54 11.04
C GLN A 175 -1.28 9.26 11.02
N LEU A 176 -2.20 9.11 11.99
CA LEU A 176 -3.13 7.98 12.02
C LEU A 176 -4.13 8.06 10.87
N ALA A 177 -4.51 6.92 10.34
CA ALA A 177 -5.58 6.79 9.37
C ALA A 177 -6.29 5.44 9.49
N PHE A 178 -7.58 5.43 9.17
CA PHE A 178 -8.31 4.23 8.86
C PHE A 178 -8.22 3.97 7.36
N PHE A 179 -7.52 2.92 6.96
CA PHE A 179 -7.49 2.46 5.58
C PHE A 179 -8.58 1.44 5.36
N VAL A 180 -9.53 1.74 4.48
CA VAL A 180 -10.73 0.93 4.30
C VAL A 180 -10.92 0.52 2.85
N SER A 181 -11.67 -0.57 2.66
CA SER A 181 -12.21 -0.95 1.35
C SER A 181 -13.37 -0.03 0.98
N SER A 182 -13.64 0.12 -0.32
CA SER A 182 -14.66 1.07 -0.82
C SER A 182 -16.09 0.74 -0.37
N ASP A 183 -16.38 -0.53 -0.06
CA ASP A 183 -17.68 -0.94 0.47
C ASP A 183 -17.89 -0.44 1.91
N VAL A 184 -16.88 -0.57 2.76
CA VAL A 184 -16.89 -0.04 4.14
C VAL A 184 -16.95 1.50 4.12
N TYR A 185 -16.20 2.14 3.23
CA TYR A 185 -16.24 3.60 3.05
C TYR A 185 -17.64 4.09 2.72
N SER A 186 -18.28 3.47 1.71
CA SER A 186 -19.65 3.81 1.29
C SER A 186 -20.69 3.52 2.38
N ALA A 187 -20.48 2.47 3.17
CA ALA A 187 -21.36 2.17 4.31
C ALA A 187 -21.29 3.25 5.38
N TYR A 188 -20.09 3.72 5.69
CA TYR A 188 -19.90 4.81 6.64
C TYR A 188 -20.45 6.15 6.12
N GLU A 189 -20.26 6.45 4.85
CA GLU A 189 -20.85 7.62 4.20
C GLU A 189 -22.38 7.61 4.31
N LYS A 190 -23.04 6.49 3.99
CA LYS A 190 -24.49 6.32 4.16
C LYS A 190 -24.96 6.47 5.61
N HIS A 191 -24.15 6.02 6.57
CA HIS A 191 -24.47 6.24 7.99
C HIS A 191 -24.51 7.73 8.31
N LEU A 192 -23.49 8.49 7.89
CA LEU A 192 -23.45 9.93 8.12
C LEU A 192 -24.58 10.67 7.41
N ASP A 193 -24.98 10.21 6.20
CA ASP A 193 -26.15 10.78 5.48
C ASP A 193 -27.46 10.53 6.21
N SER A 194 -27.60 9.42 6.92
CA SER A 194 -28.78 9.10 7.71
C SER A 194 -28.89 9.92 8.99
N MET A 195 -27.77 10.44 9.49
CA MET A 195 -27.72 11.33 10.65
C MET A 195 -28.09 12.76 10.19
N SER A 196 -29.37 13.09 10.23
CA SER A 196 -29.96 14.37 9.83
C SER A 196 -29.48 15.54 10.71
N THR A 197 -28.26 15.99 10.55
CA THR A 197 -27.68 17.14 11.26
C THR A 197 -27.34 18.27 10.28
N ASP A 198 -27.43 19.53 10.74
CA ASP A 198 -27.09 20.73 9.92
C ASP A 198 -25.65 20.65 9.35
N GLY A 199 -24.73 19.94 10.05
CA GLY A 199 -23.38 19.69 9.58
C GLY A 199 -23.33 18.80 8.33
N ALA A 200 -24.19 17.79 8.25
CA ALA A 200 -24.27 16.92 7.08
C ALA A 200 -24.78 17.67 5.84
N TYR A 201 -25.67 18.65 6.01
CA TYR A 201 -26.17 19.50 4.92
C TYR A 201 -25.09 20.44 4.38
N THR A 202 -24.27 21.00 5.25
CA THR A 202 -23.14 21.88 4.86
C THR A 202 -22.08 21.09 4.10
N ASP A 203 -21.77 19.87 4.54
CA ASP A 203 -20.85 18.97 3.85
C ASP A 203 -21.39 18.50 2.49
N TYR A 204 -22.69 18.33 2.35
CA TYR A 204 -23.34 18.00 1.07
C TYR A 204 -23.18 19.12 0.02
N ILE A 205 -23.32 20.38 0.44
CA ILE A 205 -23.15 21.54 -0.45
C ILE A 205 -21.70 21.75 -0.85
N ASN A 206 -20.74 21.52 0.08
CA ASN A 206 -19.30 21.75 -0.17
C ASN A 206 -18.60 20.54 -0.79
N GLY A 207 -19.29 19.40 -0.94
CA GLY A 207 -18.72 18.11 -1.33
C GLY A 207 -17.84 17.50 -0.22
N ARG A 208 -18.21 16.34 0.26
CA ARG A 208 -17.39 15.59 1.24
C ARG A 208 -16.11 15.12 0.58
N GLN A 209 -15.02 15.84 0.83
CA GLN A 209 -13.72 15.44 0.32
C GLN A 209 -12.99 14.44 1.23
N ASN A 210 -13.25 14.48 2.55
CA ASN A 210 -12.58 13.61 3.51
C ASN A 210 -13.55 13.21 4.64
N LEU A 211 -13.77 11.92 4.82
CA LEU A 211 -14.49 11.39 5.98
C LEU A 211 -13.53 11.30 7.17
N LEU A 212 -14.04 11.66 8.34
CA LEU A 212 -13.31 11.62 9.61
C LEU A 212 -14.10 10.80 10.63
N TYR A 213 -13.41 9.96 11.39
CA TYR A 213 -13.94 9.30 12.57
C TYR A 213 -13.14 9.74 13.80
N HIS A 214 -13.77 10.42 14.76
CA HIS A 214 -13.10 11.02 15.93
C HIS A 214 -11.84 11.86 15.58
N GLY A 215 -11.85 12.55 14.44
CA GLY A 215 -10.73 13.35 13.97
C GLY A 215 -9.61 12.56 13.28
N ILE A 216 -9.79 11.25 13.08
CA ILE A 216 -8.88 10.40 12.31
C ILE A 216 -9.45 10.25 10.89
N PRO A 217 -8.65 10.50 9.83
CA PRO A 217 -9.13 10.37 8.46
C PRO A 217 -9.45 8.92 8.10
N VAL A 218 -10.59 8.73 7.44
CA VAL A 218 -11.00 7.46 6.82
C VAL A 218 -10.64 7.53 5.34
N VAL A 219 -9.71 6.69 4.92
CA VAL A 219 -9.13 6.70 3.57
C VAL A 219 -9.62 5.49 2.77
N ASP A 220 -10.37 5.74 1.71
CA ASP A 220 -10.69 4.71 0.72
C ASP A 220 -9.46 4.43 -0.14
N LEU A 221 -8.97 3.19 -0.11
CA LEU A 221 -7.81 2.78 -0.89
C LEU A 221 -8.08 2.68 -2.39
N ARG A 222 -9.34 2.63 -2.82
CA ARG A 222 -9.76 2.51 -4.22
C ARG A 222 -9.08 1.35 -4.95
N ILE A 223 -9.08 0.19 -4.30
CA ILE A 223 -8.48 -1.05 -4.81
C ILE A 223 -9.50 -2.12 -5.18
N SER A 224 -10.79 -1.76 -5.26
CA SER A 224 -11.87 -2.70 -5.56
C SER A 224 -11.66 -3.47 -6.86
N SER A 225 -11.08 -2.85 -7.89
CA SER A 225 -10.73 -3.49 -9.15
C SER A 225 -9.66 -4.58 -9.00
N TYR A 226 -8.75 -4.44 -8.05
CA TYR A 226 -7.73 -5.45 -7.75
C TYR A 226 -8.32 -6.59 -6.92
N LEU A 227 -9.14 -6.26 -5.91
CA LEU A 227 -9.84 -7.24 -5.08
C LEU A 227 -10.80 -8.11 -5.89
N ALA A 228 -11.45 -7.55 -6.91
CA ALA A 228 -12.35 -8.30 -7.80
C ALA A 228 -11.63 -9.36 -8.65
N LYS A 229 -10.34 -9.18 -8.91
CA LYS A 229 -9.51 -10.15 -9.67
C LYS A 229 -8.98 -11.30 -8.82
N LEU A 230 -9.08 -11.21 -7.49
CA LEU A 230 -8.62 -12.26 -6.59
C LEU A 230 -9.53 -13.48 -6.67
N SER A 231 -8.92 -14.65 -6.62
CA SER A 231 -9.67 -15.91 -6.52
C SER A 231 -10.48 -15.98 -5.21
N SER A 232 -11.51 -16.82 -5.20
CA SER A 232 -12.30 -17.05 -3.97
C SER A 232 -11.52 -17.74 -2.86
N SER A 233 -10.41 -18.40 -3.19
CA SER A 233 -9.51 -19.08 -2.24
C SER A 233 -8.33 -18.20 -1.77
N SER A 234 -8.27 -16.94 -2.20
CA SER A 234 -7.21 -16.03 -1.78
C SER A 234 -7.29 -15.74 -0.27
N PRO A 235 -6.15 -15.74 0.45
CA PRO A 235 -6.10 -15.34 1.86
C PRO A 235 -6.28 -13.83 2.07
N VAL A 236 -6.34 -13.06 1.00
CA VAL A 236 -6.51 -11.59 1.05
C VAL A 236 -7.98 -11.25 1.26
N PRO A 237 -8.33 -10.52 2.33
CA PRO A 237 -9.71 -10.16 2.61
C PRO A 237 -10.24 -9.16 1.57
N LYS A 238 -11.49 -9.34 1.16
CA LYS A 238 -12.16 -8.45 0.21
C LYS A 238 -12.74 -7.21 0.86
N SER A 239 -13.20 -7.33 2.10
CA SER A 239 -13.70 -6.24 2.93
C SER A 239 -12.80 -6.11 4.15
N PHE A 240 -12.28 -4.93 4.42
CA PHE A 240 -11.31 -4.72 5.50
C PHE A 240 -11.30 -3.28 6.00
N CYS A 241 -10.79 -3.12 7.21
CA CYS A 241 -10.41 -1.85 7.80
C CYS A 241 -9.09 -2.03 8.56
N ILE A 242 -8.15 -1.13 8.36
CA ILE A 242 -6.84 -1.10 9.02
C ILE A 242 -6.70 0.26 9.70
N LEU A 243 -6.56 0.28 11.03
CA LEU A 243 -6.17 1.46 11.77
C LEU A 243 -4.68 1.37 12.09
N THR A 244 -3.91 2.30 11.57
CA THR A 244 -2.45 2.36 11.81
C THR A 244 -1.89 3.75 11.53
N ASP A 245 -0.65 4.01 11.96
CA ASP A 245 0.14 5.16 11.51
C ASP A 245 0.61 4.92 10.07
N ARG A 246 0.50 5.95 9.21
CA ARG A 246 0.94 5.89 7.80
C ARG A 246 2.41 5.51 7.65
N ARG A 247 3.26 5.89 8.60
CA ARG A 247 4.70 5.60 8.62
C ARG A 247 4.99 4.14 8.97
N ASN A 248 4.02 3.43 9.52
CA ASN A 248 4.14 2.03 9.88
C ASN A 248 4.05 1.09 8.66
N LEU A 249 3.42 1.56 7.57
CA LEU A 249 3.32 0.83 6.31
C LEU A 249 4.49 1.23 5.40
N VAL A 250 5.44 0.32 5.19
CA VAL A 250 6.67 0.61 4.43
C VAL A 250 6.73 -0.17 3.13
N LEU A 251 6.89 0.57 2.04
CA LEU A 251 7.29 0.03 0.74
C LEU A 251 8.79 0.24 0.56
N ALA A 252 9.55 -0.85 0.52
CA ALA A 252 10.98 -0.84 0.30
C ALA A 252 11.30 -1.08 -1.18
N VAL A 253 12.16 -0.26 -1.75
CA VAL A 253 12.66 -0.35 -3.13
C VAL A 253 14.16 -0.13 -3.16
N ASN A 254 14.86 -0.75 -4.11
CA ASN A 254 16.32 -0.69 -4.16
C ASN A 254 16.89 0.60 -4.75
N THR A 255 16.09 1.40 -5.47
CA THR A 255 16.55 2.62 -6.14
C THR A 255 15.81 3.85 -5.62
N ALA A 256 16.52 5.00 -5.58
CA ALA A 256 15.93 6.28 -5.18
C ALA A 256 14.98 6.81 -6.26
N ASP A 257 15.37 6.68 -7.52
CA ASP A 257 14.63 7.14 -8.70
C ASP A 257 13.89 5.97 -9.36
N PHE A 258 13.00 5.38 -8.60
CA PHE A 258 12.23 4.21 -9.01
C PHE A 258 11.03 4.61 -9.88
N PRO A 259 10.79 3.93 -11.01
CA PRO A 259 11.57 2.89 -11.70
C PRO A 259 12.57 3.42 -12.75
N GLY A 260 12.90 4.71 -12.72
CA GLY A 260 13.51 5.49 -13.79
C GLY A 260 14.75 4.90 -14.47
N ASN A 261 15.80 4.57 -13.72
CA ASN A 261 17.10 4.19 -14.30
C ASN A 261 17.24 2.71 -14.67
N GLU A 262 16.25 1.89 -14.33
CA GLU A 262 16.26 0.45 -14.54
C GLU A 262 15.54 0.01 -15.83
N ILE A 263 14.95 0.96 -16.56
CA ILE A 263 14.23 0.69 -17.80
C ILE A 263 15.21 0.66 -18.96
N ARG A 264 15.19 -0.41 -19.73
CA ARG A 264 15.92 -0.58 -20.97
C ARG A 264 14.96 -0.88 -22.10
N MET A 265 15.17 -0.22 -23.23
CA MET A 265 14.47 -0.47 -24.48
C MET A 265 15.46 -0.95 -25.54
N TRP A 266 15.04 -1.86 -26.40
CA TRP A 266 15.80 -2.31 -27.56
C TRP A 266 14.86 -2.89 -28.61
N TYR A 267 15.26 -2.79 -29.86
CA TYR A 267 14.60 -3.47 -30.98
C TYR A 267 15.15 -4.88 -31.14
N ASN A 268 14.26 -5.87 -31.31
CA ASN A 268 14.60 -7.23 -31.63
C ASN A 268 14.27 -7.53 -33.11
N PRO A 269 15.27 -7.60 -34.00
CA PRO A 269 15.05 -7.78 -35.43
C PRO A 269 14.50 -9.17 -35.80
N ASP A 270 14.76 -10.20 -34.98
CA ASP A 270 14.32 -11.57 -35.25
C ASP A 270 12.78 -11.73 -35.16
N GLU A 271 12.15 -10.98 -34.30
CA GLU A 271 10.71 -11.01 -34.05
C GLU A 271 10.01 -9.70 -34.46
N MET A 272 10.77 -8.73 -35.00
CA MET A 272 10.28 -7.39 -35.37
C MET A 272 9.50 -6.69 -34.25
N GLU A 273 10.02 -6.81 -33.02
CA GLU A 273 9.40 -6.26 -31.81
C GLU A 273 10.32 -5.26 -31.10
N ASN A 274 9.74 -4.18 -30.65
CA ASN A 274 10.36 -3.30 -29.68
C ASN A 274 10.09 -3.83 -28.28
N ARG A 275 11.14 -4.04 -27.49
CA ARG A 275 11.07 -4.64 -26.16
C ARG A 275 11.52 -3.66 -25.10
N GLN A 276 10.77 -3.61 -24.03
CA GLN A 276 11.12 -2.86 -22.83
C GLN A 276 11.23 -3.81 -21.63
N ARG A 277 12.23 -3.58 -20.80
CA ARG A 277 12.46 -4.35 -19.58
C ARG A 277 12.86 -3.43 -18.43
N ALA A 278 12.28 -3.67 -17.27
CA ALA A 278 12.74 -3.12 -16.02
C ALA A 278 13.00 -4.25 -15.01
N VAL A 279 14.11 -4.20 -14.29
CA VAL A 279 14.45 -5.15 -13.22
C VAL A 279 14.82 -4.35 -11.98
N PHE A 280 14.13 -4.60 -10.89
CA PHE A 280 14.32 -3.90 -9.61
C PHE A 280 14.02 -4.83 -8.44
N MET A 281 14.27 -4.36 -7.24
CA MET A 281 13.88 -5.06 -6.02
C MET A 281 12.80 -4.26 -5.32
N ALA A 282 11.73 -4.93 -4.91
CA ALA A 282 10.63 -4.34 -4.17
C ALA A 282 10.10 -5.31 -3.11
N GLY A 283 9.54 -4.76 -2.06
CA GLY A 283 8.88 -5.50 -1.00
C GLY A 283 8.15 -4.56 -0.07
N CYS A 284 7.20 -5.07 0.67
CA CYS A 284 6.48 -4.27 1.66
C CYS A 284 6.32 -5.05 2.96
N ASP A 285 6.27 -4.32 4.05
CA ASP A 285 5.98 -4.88 5.38
C ASP A 285 5.51 -3.78 6.34
N VAL A 286 4.98 -4.21 7.47
CA VAL A 286 4.60 -3.36 8.61
C VAL A 286 5.76 -3.31 9.59
N LEU A 287 6.17 -2.13 10.03
CA LEU A 287 7.33 -1.98 10.93
C LEU A 287 7.05 -2.52 12.33
N ASP A 288 5.95 -2.11 12.94
CA ASP A 288 5.52 -2.55 14.27
C ASP A 288 4.10 -3.13 14.16
N GLU A 289 4.00 -4.43 14.42
CA GLU A 289 2.75 -5.17 14.37
C GLU A 289 1.77 -4.71 15.47
N GLY A 290 2.28 -4.30 16.64
CA GLY A 290 1.48 -3.79 17.75
C GLY A 290 0.78 -2.44 17.44
N LEU A 291 1.28 -1.68 16.46
CA LEU A 291 0.67 -0.41 16.04
C LEU A 291 -0.33 -0.59 14.89
N VAL A 292 -0.97 -1.75 14.80
CA VAL A 292 -2.01 -2.05 13.82
C VAL A 292 -3.22 -2.63 14.53
N ALA A 293 -4.40 -2.10 14.23
CA ALA A 293 -5.68 -2.74 14.54
C ALA A 293 -6.40 -3.07 13.23
N PHE A 294 -6.90 -4.28 13.12
CA PHE A 294 -7.39 -4.85 11.88
C PHE A 294 -8.80 -5.39 12.00
N ALA A 295 -9.63 -5.13 11.01
CA ALA A 295 -10.91 -5.79 10.84
C ALA A 295 -10.98 -6.36 9.42
N SER A 296 -11.39 -7.60 9.27
CA SER A 296 -11.51 -8.23 7.96
C SER A 296 -12.67 -9.20 7.93
N ARG A 297 -13.21 -9.40 6.73
CA ARG A 297 -14.08 -10.49 6.39
C ARG A 297 -13.43 -11.29 5.27
N ILE A 298 -13.12 -12.52 5.56
CA ILE A 298 -12.62 -13.49 4.58
C ILE A 298 -13.80 -14.11 3.82
#